data_771693342e66588a19c1d3d11f07036b
#
_entry.id   771693342e66588a19c1d3d11f07036b
#
_cell.length_a   1.000
_cell.length_b   1.000
_cell.length_c   1.000
_cell.angle_alpha   90.00
_cell.angle_beta   90.00
_cell.angle_gamma   90.00
#
_symmetry.space_group_name_H-M   'P 1'
#
loop_
_entity.id
_entity.type
_entity.pdbx_description
1 polymer ?
#
loop_
_entity_poly.entity_id
_entity_poly.type
_entity_poly.pdbx_seq_one_letter_code
_entity_poly.pdbx_strand_id
1 'polypeptide(L)'
;MASIIREAEDGFDAFWQEGPRRGKLGSQTTRFQAPQLMWHDLTAKGFARILTVVYAVPIRRGECRLFARFPFQFQSAAPKLLIGLRPRWLQHIGNHKVLEDDQVFLHWQERVLERAGGSPAADRTFFMPNKADVYVAALHRWLNSNGGEPFAGELLPERQRNEDLMDRFQSHTKSCRSCSTALKRIRAARPWAWAVLWGAAALVGLGQGGPWTAVGFAAAALAGLTLRQVSRWEKGLMRGDGAAPRNQLA
;
A
#
# COMPACT_ATOMS: atom_id res chain seq x y z
N MET A 1 4.95 -12.65 -23.69
CA MET A 1 3.59 -12.57 -23.16
C MET A 1 3.61 -13.29 -21.84
N ALA A 2 2.83 -12.87 -20.82
CA ALA A 2 2.65 -13.66 -19.61
C ALA A 2 1.87 -14.93 -19.99
N SER A 3 2.27 -16.06 -19.43
CA SER A 3 1.65 -17.37 -19.71
C SER A 3 1.55 -18.20 -18.44
N ILE A 4 0.47 -18.94 -18.31
CA ILE A 4 0.33 -19.97 -17.27
C ILE A 4 1.17 -21.17 -17.68
N ILE A 5 2.02 -21.67 -16.77
CA ILE A 5 2.89 -22.82 -17.03
C ILE A 5 2.29 -24.09 -16.43
N ARG A 6 1.56 -23.95 -15.32
CA ARG A 6 0.93 -25.03 -14.59
C ARG A 6 -0.37 -24.54 -13.95
N GLU A 7 -1.43 -25.31 -14.04
CA GLU A 7 -2.68 -25.16 -13.26
C GLU A 7 -3.02 -26.50 -12.59
N ALA A 8 -3.33 -26.48 -11.29
CA ALA A 8 -3.71 -27.64 -10.50
C ALA A 8 -4.59 -27.23 -9.31
N GLU A 9 -5.09 -28.21 -8.55
CA GLU A 9 -5.91 -27.96 -7.34
C GLU A 9 -5.17 -27.12 -6.29
N ASP A 10 -3.85 -27.26 -6.17
CA ASP A 10 -3.00 -26.51 -5.24
C ASP A 10 -2.64 -25.11 -5.71
N GLY A 11 -3.10 -24.69 -6.90
CA GLY A 11 -2.87 -23.35 -7.45
C GLY A 11 -2.33 -23.34 -8.88
N PHE A 12 -1.63 -22.26 -9.25
CA PHE A 12 -1.02 -22.12 -10.56
C PHE A 12 0.35 -21.45 -10.53
N ASP A 13 1.16 -21.77 -11.52
CA ASP A 13 2.44 -21.12 -11.80
C ASP A 13 2.36 -20.40 -13.15
N ALA A 14 2.95 -19.21 -13.22
CA ALA A 14 2.98 -18.41 -14.42
C ALA A 14 4.35 -17.74 -14.62
N PHE A 15 4.70 -17.49 -15.87
CA PHE A 15 5.93 -16.84 -16.24
C PHE A 15 5.68 -15.71 -17.23
N TRP A 16 6.40 -14.60 -17.04
CA TRP A 16 6.37 -13.45 -17.92
C TRP A 16 7.80 -13.01 -18.26
N GLN A 17 8.27 -13.38 -19.45
CA GLN A 17 9.63 -13.14 -19.91
C GLN A 17 9.99 -11.64 -19.93
N GLU A 18 9.12 -10.80 -20.49
CA GLU A 18 9.34 -9.35 -20.54
C GLU A 18 9.22 -8.71 -19.14
N GLY A 19 8.30 -9.19 -18.32
CA GLY A 19 7.98 -8.65 -17.01
C GLY A 19 7.27 -7.30 -17.04
N PRO A 20 6.92 -6.77 -15.85
CA PRO A 20 6.15 -5.55 -15.71
C PRO A 20 6.95 -4.29 -16.06
N ARG A 21 6.22 -3.18 -16.22
CA ARG A 21 6.77 -1.85 -16.56
C ARG A 21 7.63 -1.85 -17.83
N ARG A 22 7.16 -2.53 -18.88
CA ARG A 22 7.85 -2.65 -20.17
C ARG A 22 9.28 -3.22 -20.00
N GLY A 23 9.41 -4.26 -19.20
CA GLY A 23 10.69 -4.96 -18.97
C GLY A 23 11.67 -4.28 -17.99
N LYS A 24 11.32 -3.12 -17.44
CA LYS A 24 12.20 -2.40 -16.50
C LYS A 24 12.47 -3.18 -15.20
N LEU A 25 11.57 -4.07 -14.81
CA LEU A 25 11.70 -4.91 -13.62
C LEU A 25 12.21 -6.34 -13.94
N GLY A 26 12.54 -6.61 -15.20
CA GLY A 26 13.01 -7.93 -15.63
C GLY A 26 11.89 -8.98 -15.69
N SER A 27 12.27 -10.24 -15.93
CA SER A 27 11.30 -11.33 -15.97
C SER A 27 10.63 -11.57 -14.64
N GLN A 28 9.39 -12.07 -14.68
CA GLN A 28 8.59 -12.34 -13.50
C GLN A 28 8.09 -13.79 -13.51
N THR A 29 8.37 -14.49 -12.42
CA THR A 29 7.68 -15.74 -12.08
C THR A 29 6.59 -15.42 -11.07
N THR A 30 5.37 -15.89 -11.31
CA THR A 30 4.24 -15.74 -10.41
C THR A 30 3.78 -17.11 -9.97
N ARG A 31 3.57 -17.29 -8.68
CA ARG A 31 2.96 -18.50 -8.13
C ARG A 31 1.78 -18.12 -7.26
N PHE A 32 0.64 -18.71 -7.52
CA PHE A 32 -0.47 -18.76 -6.60
C PHE A 32 -0.49 -20.14 -5.96
N GLN A 33 -0.45 -20.18 -4.66
CA GLN A 33 -0.61 -21.38 -3.85
C GLN A 33 -1.91 -21.27 -3.05
N ALA A 34 -2.82 -22.13 -3.37
CA ALA A 34 -4.13 -22.16 -2.76
C ALA A 34 -4.05 -22.31 -1.23
N PRO A 35 -5.02 -21.77 -0.50
CA PRO A 35 -6.15 -21.00 -1.02
C PRO A 35 -5.89 -19.49 -1.12
N GLN A 36 -4.75 -18.94 -0.63
CA GLN A 36 -4.68 -17.51 -0.37
C GLN A 36 -3.28 -16.89 -0.52
N LEU A 37 -2.27 -17.65 -0.88
CA LEU A 37 -0.91 -17.17 -1.00
C LEU A 37 -0.55 -16.92 -2.46
N MET A 38 -0.10 -15.70 -2.77
CA MET A 38 0.47 -15.38 -4.07
C MET A 38 1.83 -14.70 -3.88
N TRP A 39 2.79 -15.04 -4.71
CA TRP A 39 4.03 -14.29 -4.78
C TRP A 39 4.52 -14.10 -6.21
N HIS A 40 5.20 -12.97 -6.41
CA HIS A 40 5.90 -12.64 -7.62
C HIS A 40 7.39 -12.56 -7.32
N ASP A 41 8.18 -13.21 -8.15
CA ASP A 41 9.63 -13.19 -8.12
C ASP A 41 10.15 -12.45 -9.35
N LEU A 42 10.87 -11.36 -9.14
CA LEU A 42 11.32 -10.44 -10.18
C LEU A 42 12.84 -10.30 -10.14
N THR A 43 13.43 -10.28 -11.32
CA THR A 43 14.87 -10.03 -11.52
C THR A 43 15.09 -8.60 -12.03
N ALA A 44 15.14 -7.63 -11.12
CA ALA A 44 15.28 -6.23 -11.49
C ALA A 44 16.75 -5.79 -11.56
N LYS A 45 17.08 -4.92 -12.52
CA LYS A 45 18.41 -4.30 -12.58
C LYS A 45 18.71 -3.54 -11.28
N GLY A 46 19.90 -3.75 -10.70
CA GLY A 46 20.31 -3.15 -9.43
C GLY A 46 19.88 -3.91 -8.17
N PHE A 47 19.01 -4.92 -8.33
CA PHE A 47 18.66 -5.87 -7.28
C PHE A 47 19.03 -7.28 -7.72
N ALA A 48 19.45 -8.11 -6.79
CA ALA A 48 19.68 -9.53 -7.09
C ALA A 48 18.32 -10.23 -7.22
N ARG A 49 17.35 -9.86 -6.38
CA ARG A 49 16.00 -10.44 -6.37
C ARG A 49 15.02 -9.50 -5.68
N ILE A 50 13.81 -9.41 -6.21
CA ILE A 50 12.67 -8.71 -5.57
C ILE A 50 11.53 -9.71 -5.47
N LEU A 51 11.06 -9.95 -4.26
CA LEU A 51 9.84 -10.73 -4.02
C LEU A 51 8.70 -9.81 -3.62
N THR A 52 7.52 -10.06 -4.15
CA THR A 52 6.25 -9.54 -3.63
C THR A 52 5.44 -10.73 -3.15
N VAL A 53 5.23 -10.82 -1.85
CA VAL A 53 4.51 -11.95 -1.23
C VAL A 53 3.24 -11.40 -0.60
N VAL A 54 2.09 -11.95 -0.97
CA VAL A 54 0.78 -11.51 -0.51
C VAL A 54 -0.04 -12.69 -0.02
N TYR A 55 -0.56 -12.59 1.20
CA TYR A 55 -1.63 -13.44 1.71
C TYR A 55 -2.93 -12.63 1.68
N ALA A 56 -3.95 -13.12 1.01
CA ALA A 56 -5.28 -12.54 0.96
C ALA A 56 -6.22 -13.39 1.81
N VAL A 57 -6.39 -13.03 3.09
CA VAL A 57 -7.18 -13.80 4.06
C VAL A 57 -8.61 -13.28 4.06
N PRO A 58 -9.60 -14.06 3.60
CA PRO A 58 -11.01 -13.68 3.69
C PRO A 58 -11.45 -13.64 5.16
N ILE A 59 -12.16 -12.59 5.55
CA ILE A 59 -12.67 -12.38 6.92
C ILE A 59 -14.19 -12.60 6.97
N ARG A 60 -14.89 -12.02 6.01
CA ARG A 60 -16.33 -12.16 5.77
C ARG A 60 -16.65 -11.70 4.37
N ARG A 61 -17.88 -11.89 3.90
CA ARG A 61 -18.30 -11.39 2.58
C ARG A 61 -18.01 -9.90 2.45
N GLY A 62 -17.32 -9.51 1.39
CA GLY A 62 -16.90 -8.12 1.12
C GLY A 62 -15.71 -7.61 1.94
N GLU A 63 -15.06 -8.45 2.74
CA GLU A 63 -13.89 -8.05 3.52
C GLU A 63 -12.79 -9.11 3.49
N CYS A 64 -11.60 -8.71 3.09
CA CYS A 64 -10.40 -9.53 3.23
C CYS A 64 -9.27 -8.73 3.90
N ARG A 65 -8.32 -9.43 4.48
CA ARG A 65 -7.11 -8.84 5.04
C ARG A 65 -5.88 -9.26 4.23
N LEU A 66 -5.18 -8.27 3.71
CA LEU A 66 -3.94 -8.49 2.99
C LEU A 66 -2.73 -8.40 3.94
N PHE A 67 -1.86 -9.42 3.89
CA PHE A 67 -0.54 -9.39 4.50
C PHE A 67 0.49 -9.37 3.39
N ALA A 68 1.02 -8.19 3.07
CA ALA A 68 2.00 -8.00 2.01
C ALA A 68 3.41 -7.86 2.60
N ARG A 69 4.38 -8.54 1.98
CA ARG A 69 5.82 -8.42 2.28
C ARG A 69 6.59 -8.23 0.99
N PHE A 70 7.59 -7.36 1.05
CA PHE A 70 8.45 -7.03 -0.08
C PHE A 70 9.92 -7.28 0.27
N PRO A 71 10.38 -8.55 0.31
CA PRO A 71 11.78 -8.85 0.51
C PRO A 71 12.62 -8.43 -0.69
N PHE A 72 13.73 -7.75 -0.42
CA PHE A 72 14.70 -7.34 -1.43
C PHE A 72 16.05 -7.95 -1.14
N GLN A 73 16.68 -8.55 -2.15
CA GLN A 73 18.11 -8.81 -2.16
C GLN A 73 18.82 -7.71 -2.92
N PHE A 74 19.83 -7.11 -2.30
CA PHE A 74 20.62 -6.03 -2.91
C PHE A 74 21.95 -6.58 -3.39
N GLN A 75 22.42 -6.11 -4.55
CA GLN A 75 23.74 -6.43 -5.06
C GLN A 75 24.86 -5.68 -4.31
N SER A 76 24.52 -4.59 -3.62
CA SER A 76 25.48 -3.79 -2.83
C SER A 76 24.92 -3.42 -1.45
N ALA A 77 25.81 -3.05 -0.53
CA ALA A 77 25.44 -2.72 0.86
C ALA A 77 24.78 -1.33 0.99
N ALA A 78 25.08 -0.39 0.12
CA ALA A 78 24.60 1.00 0.24
C ALA A 78 23.07 1.14 0.19
N PRO A 79 22.32 0.57 -0.78
CA PRO A 79 20.87 0.61 -0.78
C PRO A 79 20.25 -0.09 0.43
N LYS A 80 20.85 -1.19 0.90
CA LYS A 80 20.41 -1.92 2.10
C LYS A 80 20.50 -1.03 3.34
N LEU A 81 21.62 -0.30 3.49
CA LEU A 81 21.80 0.62 4.61
C LEU A 81 20.79 1.76 4.55
N LEU A 82 20.61 2.42 3.40
CA LEU A 82 19.68 3.54 3.24
C LEU A 82 18.23 3.14 3.55
N ILE A 83 17.80 1.97 3.09
CA ILE A 83 16.46 1.45 3.41
C ILE A 83 16.36 1.07 4.89
N GLY A 84 17.42 0.50 5.47
CA GLY A 84 17.47 0.12 6.88
C GLY A 84 17.40 1.30 7.85
N LEU A 85 17.93 2.47 7.47
CA LEU A 85 17.86 3.71 8.25
C LEU A 85 16.44 4.32 8.28
N ARG A 86 15.58 3.95 7.32
CA ARG A 86 14.23 4.48 7.25
C ARG A 86 13.33 3.79 8.29
N PRO A 87 12.65 4.53 9.20
CA PRO A 87 11.76 3.95 10.19
C PRO A 87 10.64 3.10 9.56
N ARG A 88 10.30 1.97 10.16
CA ARG A 88 9.27 1.05 9.62
C ARG A 88 7.93 1.71 9.39
N TRP A 89 7.46 2.56 10.30
CA TRP A 89 6.20 3.28 10.12
C TRP A 89 6.17 4.18 8.87
N LEU A 90 7.33 4.76 8.51
CA LEU A 90 7.45 5.57 7.30
C LEU A 90 7.45 4.71 6.03
N GLN A 91 8.04 3.50 6.10
CA GLN A 91 7.93 2.51 5.03
C GLN A 91 6.48 2.05 4.87
N HIS A 92 5.74 1.83 5.97
CA HIS A 92 4.33 1.47 5.93
C HIS A 92 3.47 2.53 5.24
N ILE A 93 3.65 3.81 5.54
CA ILE A 93 2.94 4.88 4.83
C ILE A 93 3.17 4.79 3.30
N GLY A 94 4.41 4.53 2.88
CA GLY A 94 4.73 4.39 1.45
C GLY A 94 4.10 3.13 0.81
N ASN A 95 4.13 2.00 1.51
CA ASN A 95 3.57 0.75 1.02
C ASN A 95 2.04 0.78 0.95
N HIS A 96 1.40 1.40 1.95
CA HIS A 96 -0.06 1.59 1.94
C HIS A 96 -0.55 2.37 0.74
N LYS A 97 0.19 3.41 0.31
CA LYS A 97 -0.19 4.16 -0.89
C LYS A 97 -0.31 3.29 -2.13
N VAL A 98 0.51 2.24 -2.24
CA VAL A 98 0.45 1.30 -3.36
C VAL A 98 -0.79 0.42 -3.28
N LEU A 99 -1.11 -0.10 -2.10
CA LEU A 99 -2.24 -1.02 -1.89
C LEU A 99 -3.60 -0.29 -1.90
N GLU A 100 -3.64 0.91 -1.36
CA GLU A 100 -4.87 1.72 -1.28
C GLU A 100 -5.28 2.31 -2.63
N ASP A 101 -4.34 2.47 -3.59
CA ASP A 101 -4.67 2.89 -4.95
C ASP A 101 -5.69 1.93 -5.61
N ASP A 102 -5.59 0.63 -5.30
CA ASP A 102 -6.46 -0.40 -5.89
C ASP A 102 -7.73 -0.66 -5.05
N GLN A 103 -7.73 -0.31 -3.77
CA GLN A 103 -8.79 -0.68 -2.83
C GLN A 103 -10.18 -0.17 -3.24
N VAL A 104 -10.29 1.06 -3.71
CA VAL A 104 -11.56 1.65 -4.14
C VAL A 104 -12.10 0.93 -5.37
N PHE A 105 -11.22 0.56 -6.31
CA PHE A 105 -11.61 -0.17 -7.51
C PHE A 105 -12.08 -1.58 -7.21
N LEU A 106 -11.31 -2.31 -6.38
CA LEU A 106 -11.69 -3.65 -5.97
C LEU A 106 -13.05 -3.66 -5.29
N HIS A 107 -13.32 -2.66 -4.45
CA HIS A 107 -14.63 -2.48 -3.82
C HIS A 107 -15.77 -2.26 -4.81
N TRP A 108 -15.51 -1.55 -5.92
CA TRP A 108 -16.49 -1.38 -6.99
C TRP A 108 -16.61 -2.61 -7.88
N GLN A 109 -15.48 -3.19 -8.28
CA GLN A 109 -15.44 -4.38 -9.11
C GLN A 109 -16.21 -5.54 -8.50
N GLU A 110 -16.06 -5.77 -7.20
CA GLU A 110 -16.78 -6.82 -6.48
C GLU A 110 -18.29 -6.67 -6.64
N ARG A 111 -18.83 -5.46 -6.54
CA ARG A 111 -20.27 -5.18 -6.71
C ARG A 111 -20.77 -5.35 -8.14
N VAL A 112 -19.93 -5.02 -9.11
CA VAL A 112 -20.25 -5.26 -10.52
C VAL A 112 -20.28 -6.75 -10.80
N LEU A 113 -19.27 -7.47 -10.29
CA LEU A 113 -19.16 -8.92 -10.46
C LEU A 113 -20.32 -9.67 -9.76
N GLU A 114 -20.68 -9.27 -8.55
CA GLU A 114 -21.81 -9.82 -7.79
C GLU A 114 -23.12 -9.73 -8.59
N ARG A 115 -23.40 -8.56 -9.17
CA ARG A 115 -24.60 -8.35 -10.02
C ARG A 115 -24.59 -9.20 -11.28
N ALA A 116 -23.41 -9.51 -11.80
CA ALA A 116 -23.24 -10.33 -13.00
C ALA A 116 -23.32 -11.83 -12.74
N GLY A 117 -23.32 -12.26 -11.47
CA GLY A 117 -23.39 -13.67 -11.05
C GLY A 117 -22.09 -14.22 -10.44
N GLY A 118 -21.24 -13.35 -9.89
CA GLY A 118 -20.02 -13.72 -9.18
C GLY A 118 -18.86 -14.15 -10.09
N SER A 119 -17.88 -14.85 -9.51
CA SER A 119 -16.67 -15.31 -10.20
C SER A 119 -16.91 -16.06 -11.54
N PRO A 120 -17.95 -16.89 -11.70
CA PRO A 120 -18.24 -17.51 -13.01
C PRO A 120 -18.53 -16.54 -14.14
N ALA A 121 -18.88 -15.29 -13.81
CA ALA A 121 -19.16 -14.25 -14.79
C ALA A 121 -17.96 -13.33 -15.11
N ALA A 122 -16.80 -13.55 -14.49
CA ALA A 122 -15.65 -12.65 -14.59
C ALA A 122 -15.19 -12.38 -16.03
N ASP A 123 -15.07 -13.43 -16.84
CA ASP A 123 -14.58 -13.34 -18.22
C ASP A 123 -15.50 -12.50 -19.14
N ARG A 124 -16.80 -12.48 -18.85
CA ARG A 124 -17.78 -11.67 -19.61
C ARG A 124 -18.02 -10.29 -19.02
N THR A 125 -17.62 -10.09 -17.75
CA THR A 125 -17.86 -8.85 -17.01
C THR A 125 -16.69 -7.88 -17.12
N PHE A 126 -15.46 -8.41 -17.12
CA PHE A 126 -14.26 -7.61 -17.14
C PHE A 126 -13.57 -7.64 -18.49
N PHE A 127 -13.21 -6.46 -18.99
CA PHE A 127 -12.32 -6.35 -20.12
C PHE A 127 -10.87 -6.49 -19.63
N MET A 128 -10.19 -7.56 -20.04
CA MET A 128 -8.86 -7.95 -19.57
C MET A 128 -7.83 -7.91 -20.72
N PRO A 129 -7.43 -6.71 -21.23
CA PRO A 129 -6.55 -6.60 -22.38
C PRO A 129 -5.07 -6.72 -22.08
N ASN A 130 -4.67 -6.67 -20.81
CA ASN A 130 -3.27 -6.60 -20.43
C ASN A 130 -2.64 -7.99 -20.32
N LYS A 131 -1.32 -8.04 -20.56
CA LYS A 131 -0.54 -9.29 -20.45
C LYS A 131 -0.58 -9.90 -19.04
N ALA A 132 -0.79 -9.08 -18.00
CA ALA A 132 -0.88 -9.52 -16.62
C ALA A 132 -2.27 -10.05 -16.22
N ASP A 133 -3.31 -9.74 -16.99
CA ASP A 133 -4.69 -10.14 -16.67
C ASP A 133 -4.88 -11.67 -16.72
N VAL A 134 -3.95 -12.38 -17.36
CA VAL A 134 -3.91 -13.85 -17.35
C VAL A 134 -3.86 -14.42 -15.92
N TYR A 135 -3.28 -13.71 -14.96
CA TYR A 135 -3.26 -14.15 -13.55
C TYR A 135 -4.63 -14.02 -12.90
N VAL A 136 -5.36 -12.96 -13.23
CA VAL A 136 -6.72 -12.72 -12.74
C VAL A 136 -7.66 -13.80 -13.31
N ALA A 137 -7.58 -14.04 -14.61
CA ALA A 137 -8.36 -15.10 -15.26
C ALA A 137 -8.04 -16.49 -14.70
N ALA A 138 -6.77 -16.79 -14.44
CA ALA A 138 -6.37 -18.06 -13.82
C ALA A 138 -6.92 -18.21 -12.39
N LEU A 139 -6.92 -17.13 -11.60
CA LEU A 139 -7.49 -17.15 -10.25
C LEU A 139 -9.00 -17.42 -10.28
N HIS A 140 -9.74 -16.75 -11.17
CA HIS A 140 -11.18 -17.02 -11.31
C HIS A 140 -11.47 -18.44 -11.77
N ARG A 141 -10.69 -18.97 -12.74
CA ARG A 141 -10.83 -20.39 -13.13
C ARG A 141 -10.57 -21.32 -11.96
N TRP A 142 -9.50 -21.08 -11.20
CA TRP A 142 -9.18 -21.89 -10.02
C TRP A 142 -10.31 -21.85 -8.99
N LEU A 143 -10.83 -20.67 -8.65
CA LEU A 143 -11.95 -20.48 -7.72
C LEU A 143 -13.18 -21.28 -8.18
N ASN A 144 -13.55 -21.16 -9.47
CA ASN A 144 -14.73 -21.81 -10.02
C ASN A 144 -14.60 -23.34 -10.03
N SER A 145 -13.38 -23.87 -10.16
CA SER A 145 -13.11 -25.32 -10.17
C SER A 145 -12.93 -25.92 -8.78
N ASN A 146 -12.65 -25.10 -7.76
CA ASN A 146 -12.26 -25.58 -6.42
C ASN A 146 -13.17 -25.04 -5.30
N GLY A 147 -14.47 -25.07 -5.49
CA GLY A 147 -15.46 -24.75 -4.46
C GLY A 147 -16.01 -23.33 -4.48
N GLY A 148 -15.55 -22.48 -5.40
CA GLY A 148 -16.10 -21.15 -5.62
C GLY A 148 -15.55 -20.08 -4.66
N GLU A 149 -16.31 -18.99 -4.55
CA GLU A 149 -15.92 -17.86 -3.74
C GLU A 149 -16.08 -18.14 -2.23
N PRO A 150 -15.17 -17.61 -1.39
CA PRO A 150 -15.36 -17.64 0.07
C PRO A 150 -16.69 -16.96 0.46
N PHE A 151 -17.38 -17.55 1.43
CA PHE A 151 -18.68 -17.05 1.93
C PHE A 151 -19.78 -16.99 0.85
N ALA A 152 -19.77 -17.93 -0.09
CA ALA A 152 -20.81 -18.06 -1.08
C ALA A 152 -22.19 -18.20 -0.41
N GLY A 153 -23.18 -17.45 -0.89
CA GLY A 153 -24.52 -17.39 -0.31
C GLY A 153 -24.76 -16.32 0.77
N GLU A 154 -23.69 -15.68 1.28
CA GLU A 154 -23.85 -14.51 2.12
C GLU A 154 -24.08 -13.26 1.25
N LEU A 155 -24.91 -12.33 1.76
CA LEU A 155 -25.17 -11.06 1.08
C LEU A 155 -23.94 -10.15 1.17
N LEU A 156 -23.59 -9.55 0.03
CA LEU A 156 -22.56 -8.54 -0.01
C LEU A 156 -23.04 -7.28 0.78
N PRO A 157 -22.24 -6.79 1.75
CA PRO A 157 -22.60 -5.59 2.50
C PRO A 157 -22.82 -4.37 1.60
N GLU A 158 -23.57 -3.39 2.10
CA GLU A 158 -23.78 -2.14 1.39
C GLU A 158 -22.45 -1.45 1.03
N ARG A 159 -22.54 -0.63 0.00
CA ARG A 159 -21.39 0.13 -0.48
C ARG A 159 -20.89 1.09 0.58
N GLN A 160 -19.60 0.99 0.92
CA GLN A 160 -18.92 1.93 1.79
C GLN A 160 -18.56 3.22 1.03
N ARG A 161 -18.47 4.34 1.75
CA ARG A 161 -17.95 5.59 1.20
C ARG A 161 -16.44 5.50 1.02
N ASN A 162 -15.92 6.26 0.07
CA ASN A 162 -14.46 6.25 -0.19
C ASN A 162 -13.65 6.71 1.04
N GLU A 163 -14.22 7.62 1.87
CA GLU A 163 -13.58 8.08 3.10
C GLU A 163 -13.40 6.95 4.11
N ASP A 164 -14.38 6.05 4.21
CA ASP A 164 -14.35 4.92 5.14
C ASP A 164 -13.37 3.84 4.64
N LEU A 165 -13.33 3.60 3.31
CA LEU A 165 -12.35 2.72 2.68
C LEU A 165 -10.92 3.22 2.88
N MET A 166 -10.71 4.53 2.89
CA MET A 166 -9.39 5.16 3.07
C MET A 166 -9.03 5.41 4.54
N ASP A 167 -9.80 4.92 5.52
CA ASP A 167 -9.46 5.03 6.95
C ASP A 167 -8.31 4.09 7.33
N ARG A 168 -7.09 4.57 7.10
CA ARG A 168 -5.86 3.84 7.43
C ARG A 168 -5.70 3.61 8.94
N PHE A 169 -6.26 4.45 9.77
CA PHE A 169 -6.19 4.23 11.22
C PHE A 169 -6.92 2.95 11.59
N GLN A 170 -8.13 2.77 11.10
CA GLN A 170 -8.94 1.58 11.39
C GLN A 170 -8.35 0.32 10.71
N SER A 171 -7.96 0.42 9.44
CA SER A 171 -7.48 -0.71 8.67
C SER A 171 -6.09 -1.20 9.09
N HIS A 172 -5.20 -0.30 9.58
CA HIS A 172 -3.81 -0.66 9.87
C HIS A 172 -3.25 -0.04 11.16
N THR A 173 -3.28 1.30 11.29
CA THR A 173 -2.44 2.01 12.27
C THR A 173 -2.73 1.61 13.71
N LYS A 174 -3.99 1.42 14.09
CA LYS A 174 -4.39 1.03 15.45
C LYS A 174 -3.81 -0.33 15.86
N SER A 175 -3.68 -1.25 14.93
CA SER A 175 -3.24 -2.63 15.16
C SER A 175 -1.72 -2.81 14.97
N CYS A 176 -1.07 -1.92 14.25
CA CYS A 176 0.37 -1.99 14.00
C CYS A 176 1.18 -1.29 15.09
N ARG A 177 1.97 -2.05 15.85
CA ARG A 177 2.81 -1.52 16.93
C ARG A 177 3.73 -0.37 16.48
N SER A 178 4.33 -0.48 15.28
CA SER A 178 5.22 0.55 14.74
C SER A 178 4.48 1.85 14.43
N CYS A 179 3.32 1.75 13.75
CA CYS A 179 2.53 2.91 13.33
C CYS A 179 1.81 3.58 14.50
N SER A 180 1.22 2.80 15.41
CA SER A 180 0.53 3.34 16.59
C SER A 180 1.49 4.04 17.56
N THR A 181 2.70 3.46 17.76
CA THR A 181 3.75 4.10 18.57
C THR A 181 4.24 5.40 17.92
N ALA A 182 4.46 5.40 16.59
CA ALA A 182 4.85 6.60 15.87
C ALA A 182 3.79 7.68 15.97
N LEU A 183 2.51 7.34 15.80
CA LEU A 183 1.41 8.30 15.93
C LEU A 183 1.36 8.94 17.32
N LYS A 184 1.52 8.15 18.40
CA LYS A 184 1.58 8.67 19.77
C LYS A 184 2.74 9.64 19.95
N ARG A 185 3.95 9.30 19.46
CA ARG A 185 5.14 10.16 19.56
C ARG A 185 4.99 11.44 18.75
N ILE A 186 4.42 11.36 17.55
CA ILE A 186 4.14 12.51 16.69
C ILE A 186 3.18 13.48 17.39
N ARG A 187 2.11 12.96 17.98
CA ARG A 187 1.15 13.76 18.72
C ARG A 187 1.77 14.41 19.98
N ALA A 188 2.61 13.68 20.69
CA ALA A 188 3.32 14.18 21.86
C ALA A 188 4.36 15.26 21.51
N ALA A 189 5.00 15.20 20.34
CA ALA A 189 5.97 16.19 19.88
C ALA A 189 5.32 17.52 19.45
N ARG A 190 4.06 17.50 19.06
CA ARG A 190 3.34 18.68 18.52
C ARG A 190 3.27 19.86 19.49
N PRO A 191 2.87 19.72 20.78
CA PRO A 191 2.85 20.82 21.72
C PRO A 191 4.25 21.41 21.95
N TRP A 192 5.30 20.61 21.99
CA TRP A 192 6.66 21.08 22.09
C TRP A 192 7.09 21.94 20.90
N ALA A 193 6.73 21.54 19.69
CA ALA A 193 7.00 22.33 18.49
C ALA A 193 6.25 23.67 18.51
N TRP A 194 5.02 23.72 19.03
CA TRP A 194 4.29 24.96 19.26
C TRP A 194 4.97 25.83 20.33
N ALA A 195 5.41 25.24 21.44
CA ALA A 195 6.11 25.96 22.50
C ALA A 195 7.41 26.62 21.95
N VAL A 196 8.18 25.88 21.14
CA VAL A 196 9.38 26.43 20.46
C VAL A 196 9.01 27.56 19.52
N LEU A 197 7.93 27.46 18.75
CA LEU A 197 7.48 28.50 17.83
C LEU A 197 7.10 29.78 18.58
N TRP A 198 6.35 29.69 19.67
CA TRP A 198 5.95 30.82 20.48
C TRP A 198 7.15 31.46 21.21
N GLY A 199 8.06 30.63 21.75
CA GLY A 199 9.31 31.11 22.34
C GLY A 199 10.21 31.86 21.35
N ALA A 200 10.29 31.32 20.12
CA ALA A 200 11.02 31.97 19.03
C ALA A 200 10.39 33.31 18.61
N ALA A 201 9.05 33.38 18.55
CA ALA A 201 8.35 34.64 18.26
C ALA A 201 8.60 35.71 19.35
N ALA A 202 8.61 35.30 20.63
CA ALA A 202 8.94 36.18 21.74
C ALA A 202 10.39 36.70 21.62
N LEU A 203 11.36 35.84 21.30
CA LEU A 203 12.75 36.25 21.07
C LEU A 203 12.90 37.29 19.94
N VAL A 204 12.15 37.11 18.84
CA VAL A 204 12.12 38.06 17.73
C VAL A 204 11.57 39.41 18.21
N GLY A 205 10.44 39.39 18.95
CA GLY A 205 9.83 40.63 19.45
C GLY A 205 10.67 41.41 20.46
N LEU A 206 11.44 40.71 21.29
CA LEU A 206 12.30 41.33 22.33
C LEU A 206 13.72 41.65 21.83
N GLY A 207 14.15 41.08 20.72
CA GLY A 207 15.54 41.08 20.24
C GLY A 207 16.03 42.37 19.61
N GLN A 208 15.18 43.39 19.40
CA GLN A 208 15.50 44.74 18.89
C GLN A 208 16.52 44.77 17.74
N GLY A 209 16.48 43.81 16.81
CA GLY A 209 17.38 43.73 15.64
C GLY A 209 18.77 43.13 15.92
N GLY A 210 19.05 42.68 17.14
CA GLY A 210 20.33 42.05 17.49
C GLY A 210 20.43 40.55 17.06
N PRO A 211 21.55 39.89 17.41
CA PRO A 211 21.80 38.50 17.01
C PRO A 211 20.70 37.50 17.47
N TRP A 212 20.05 37.79 18.58
CA TRP A 212 18.93 37.01 19.12
C TRP A 212 17.69 37.02 18.22
N THR A 213 17.48 38.13 17.49
CA THR A 213 16.40 38.20 16.48
C THR A 213 16.63 37.18 15.36
N ALA A 214 17.86 37.05 14.86
CA ALA A 214 18.22 36.09 13.84
C ALA A 214 18.03 34.64 14.34
N VAL A 215 18.44 34.36 15.58
CA VAL A 215 18.21 33.05 16.23
C VAL A 215 16.71 32.76 16.36
N GLY A 216 15.92 33.76 16.75
CA GLY A 216 14.45 33.63 16.82
C GLY A 216 13.82 33.28 15.49
N PHE A 217 14.21 33.96 14.39
CA PHE A 217 13.70 33.62 13.04
C PHE A 217 14.09 32.20 12.61
N ALA A 218 15.34 31.80 12.83
CA ALA A 218 15.79 30.46 12.49
C ALA A 218 15.01 29.37 13.28
N ALA A 219 14.82 29.59 14.59
CA ALA A 219 14.06 28.70 15.45
C ALA A 219 12.56 28.62 15.04
N ALA A 220 11.96 29.78 14.70
CA ALA A 220 10.57 29.81 14.22
C ALA A 220 10.40 29.08 12.89
N ALA A 221 11.33 29.28 11.95
CA ALA A 221 11.32 28.57 10.68
C ALA A 221 11.43 27.03 10.87
N LEU A 222 12.36 26.60 11.73
CA LEU A 222 12.54 25.16 12.05
C LEU A 222 11.31 24.58 12.73
N ALA A 223 10.71 25.29 13.70
CA ALA A 223 9.49 24.86 14.37
C ALA A 223 8.31 24.78 13.40
N GLY A 224 8.16 25.74 12.50
CA GLY A 224 7.13 25.74 11.46
C GLY A 224 7.29 24.55 10.49
N LEU A 225 8.50 24.27 10.03
CA LEU A 225 8.81 23.11 9.20
C LEU A 225 8.51 21.79 9.94
N THR A 226 8.87 21.74 11.23
CA THR A 226 8.59 20.57 12.08
C THR A 226 7.08 20.35 12.23
N LEU A 227 6.30 21.38 12.53
CA LEU A 227 4.84 21.31 12.64
C LEU A 227 4.20 20.85 11.33
N ARG A 228 4.67 21.39 10.19
CA ARG A 228 4.21 20.95 8.85
C ARG A 228 4.51 19.47 8.62
N GLN A 229 5.71 19.03 8.96
CA GLN A 229 6.11 17.64 8.75
C GLN A 229 5.37 16.67 9.68
N VAL A 230 5.23 17.01 10.95
CA VAL A 230 4.44 16.27 11.95
C VAL A 230 3.00 16.12 11.49
N SER A 231 2.37 17.20 11.02
CA SER A 231 1.00 17.17 10.49
C SER A 231 0.86 16.26 9.25
N ARG A 232 1.84 16.27 8.35
CA ARG A 232 1.88 15.36 7.18
C ARG A 232 1.98 13.89 7.59
N TRP A 233 2.84 13.61 8.56
CA TRP A 233 3.00 12.23 9.06
C TRP A 233 1.76 11.76 9.82
N GLU A 234 1.17 12.61 10.66
CA GLU A 234 -0.08 12.29 11.34
C GLU A 234 -1.18 11.99 10.34
N LYS A 235 -1.38 12.86 9.33
CA LYS A 235 -2.34 12.61 8.25
C LYS A 235 -2.07 11.29 7.55
N GLY A 236 -0.80 11.01 7.21
CA GLY A 236 -0.40 9.78 6.54
C GLY A 236 -0.59 8.50 7.36
N LEU A 237 -0.60 8.59 8.71
CA LEU A 237 -0.91 7.47 9.61
C LEU A 237 -2.42 7.30 9.86
N MET A 238 -3.19 8.35 9.67
CA MET A 238 -4.64 8.35 9.91
C MET A 238 -5.43 7.99 8.65
N ARG A 239 -4.98 8.43 7.48
CA ARG A 239 -5.78 8.37 6.26
C ARG A 239 -4.95 8.10 5.02
N GLY A 240 -5.51 7.35 4.07
CA GLY A 240 -5.03 7.25 2.70
C GLY A 240 -5.24 8.58 1.95
N ASP A 241 -4.45 8.81 0.92
CA ASP A 241 -4.51 10.09 0.19
C ASP A 241 -5.79 10.22 -0.67
N GLY A 242 -6.52 9.11 -0.91
CA GLY A 242 -7.72 9.09 -1.76
C GLY A 242 -7.47 9.64 -3.17
N ALA A 243 -6.18 9.73 -3.55
CA ALA A 243 -5.79 10.24 -4.85
C ALA A 243 -6.29 9.31 -5.95
N ALA A 244 -6.63 9.87 -7.09
CA ALA A 244 -6.88 9.10 -8.30
C ALA A 244 -5.73 8.13 -8.53
N PRO A 245 -6.01 6.89 -8.93
CA PRO A 245 -4.99 5.89 -9.15
C PRO A 245 -3.93 6.41 -10.13
N ARG A 246 -2.69 6.04 -9.87
CA ARG A 246 -1.56 6.41 -10.72
C ARG A 246 -1.73 6.03 -12.18
N ASN A 247 -2.60 5.06 -12.47
CA ASN A 247 -2.89 4.59 -13.82
C ASN A 247 -3.85 5.51 -14.59
N GLN A 248 -4.49 6.47 -13.94
CA GLN A 248 -5.34 7.48 -14.60
C GLN A 248 -4.55 8.72 -15.07
N LEU A 249 -3.27 8.81 -14.75
CA LEU A 249 -2.36 9.90 -15.12
C LEU A 249 -1.41 9.52 -16.26
N ALA A 250 -1.71 8.45 -17.00
CA ALA A 250 -0.93 8.03 -18.16
C ALA A 250 -1.63 8.38 -19.46
#